data_065dc5383bb0bf5d0e463d9f76a4e689
#
_entry.id   065dc5383bb0bf5d0e463d9f76a4e689
#
_cell.length_a   1.000
_cell.length_b   1.000
_cell.length_c   1.000
_cell.angle_alpha   90.00
_cell.angle_beta   90.00
_cell.angle_gamma   90.00
#
_symmetry.space_group_name_H-M   'P 1'
#
loop_
_entity.id
_entity.type
_entity.pdbx_description
1 polymer ?
#
loop_
_entity_poly.entity_id
_entity_poly.type
_entity_poly.pdbx_seq_one_letter_code
_entity_poly.pdbx_strand_id
1 'polypeptide(L)'
;MQSHNSFSINLNQQKSLAKKRLKAIRQNDERALQQVKQFHTQPEKLTTESIQLADVQHALARELGLPSWSKLKAHVEELEFHKLAIHNREQPLDAELKTLHVRCGHDIQQQLKTCGFEGEFLPMIDPLCIGPIPNDETAFVAIRAQYVVDMLLPVMGREGSVQDIALSEQNKINTLLDEQFERIVFWVEHDTYDQFMLLRGLTLLEDTEGKVIEIIEFNQFPGTERFIGFGQLPAEAVRSCWQHRKAVTSKLRSQAKRCWQALISPTPQSLIELLTQHELDCLPNIKAAMKRHLQELPHSESGLSFTQQLALEALAEHSTPITVKDWFQEYQEKEPLPTLGDVMFYALLLPLTCSDKPLFSIDSLQKNWWEQQVCITEHAQACLEGSQPITQNYWVGGMQVRESNLWVWDHNQLSSLSHKEW
;
A
#
# COMPACT_ATOMS: atom_id res chain seq x y z
N MET A 1 23.96 5.53 -16.02
CA MET A 1 23.13 6.73 -15.82
C MET A 1 22.41 6.54 -14.50
N GLN A 2 22.63 7.39 -13.50
CA GLN A 2 21.77 7.36 -12.31
C GLN A 2 20.36 7.74 -12.77
N SER A 3 19.40 6.85 -12.59
CA SER A 3 17.99 7.15 -12.84
C SER A 3 17.60 8.35 -11.98
N HIS A 4 17.08 9.39 -12.58
CA HIS A 4 16.64 10.59 -11.87
C HIS A 4 15.45 10.19 -10.97
N ASN A 5 15.64 10.26 -9.65
CA ASN A 5 14.55 10.00 -8.71
C ASN A 5 13.57 11.19 -8.74
N SER A 6 12.29 10.91 -9.03
CA SER A 6 11.24 11.93 -9.19
C SER A 6 11.02 12.75 -7.92
N PHE A 7 11.31 12.18 -6.75
CA PHE A 7 11.19 12.85 -5.46
C PHE A 7 12.39 13.78 -5.14
N SER A 8 13.48 13.71 -5.93
CA SER A 8 14.60 14.65 -5.84
C SER A 8 14.34 15.87 -6.71
N ILE A 9 13.45 16.75 -6.26
CA ILE A 9 13.01 17.93 -7.02
C ILE A 9 14.15 18.94 -7.15
N ASN A 10 14.49 19.31 -8.39
CA ASN A 10 15.49 20.36 -8.66
C ASN A 10 14.81 21.72 -8.92
N LEU A 11 14.97 22.66 -8.00
CA LEU A 11 14.32 23.97 -8.06
C LEU A 11 14.72 24.79 -9.32
N ASN A 12 15.98 24.68 -9.80
CA ASN A 12 16.42 25.40 -10.99
C ASN A 12 15.79 24.82 -12.26
N GLN A 13 15.63 23.50 -12.32
CA GLN A 13 14.87 22.87 -13.41
C GLN A 13 13.41 23.31 -13.40
N GLN A 14 12.75 23.39 -12.23
CA GLN A 14 11.38 23.86 -12.11
C GLN A 14 11.24 25.35 -12.52
N LYS A 15 12.19 26.19 -12.12
CA LYS A 15 12.24 27.59 -12.59
C LYS A 15 12.37 27.71 -14.12
N SER A 16 13.21 26.88 -14.72
CA SER A 16 13.39 26.82 -16.17
C SER A 16 12.12 26.30 -16.86
N LEU A 17 11.50 25.26 -16.33
CA LEU A 17 10.24 24.69 -16.85
C LEU A 17 9.12 25.73 -16.80
N ALA A 18 8.97 26.46 -15.69
CA ALA A 18 7.98 27.54 -15.57
C ALA A 18 8.13 28.62 -16.67
N LYS A 19 9.38 29.05 -16.92
CA LYS A 19 9.65 30.03 -17.97
C LYS A 19 9.36 29.50 -19.38
N LYS A 20 9.75 28.23 -19.64
CA LYS A 20 9.48 27.57 -20.93
C LYS A 20 7.97 27.42 -21.16
N ARG A 21 7.22 26.97 -20.15
CA ARG A 21 5.77 26.77 -20.22
C ARG A 21 5.05 28.10 -20.43
N LEU A 22 5.43 29.17 -19.72
CA LEU A 22 4.91 30.50 -19.94
C LEU A 22 5.19 31.02 -21.36
N LYS A 23 6.41 30.78 -21.87
CA LYS A 23 6.76 31.18 -23.24
C LYS A 23 5.91 30.46 -24.29
N ALA A 24 5.70 29.14 -24.11
CA ALA A 24 4.85 28.35 -25.01
C ALA A 24 3.40 28.88 -25.00
N ILE A 25 2.84 29.17 -23.84
CA ILE A 25 1.48 29.71 -23.70
C ILE A 25 1.36 31.06 -24.43
N ARG A 26 2.34 31.96 -24.28
CA ARG A 26 2.37 33.23 -24.98
C ARG A 26 2.54 33.12 -26.50
N GLN A 27 2.95 31.93 -26.97
CA GLN A 27 3.00 31.57 -28.39
C GLN A 27 1.76 30.81 -28.85
N ASN A 28 0.65 30.87 -28.06
CA ASN A 28 -0.63 30.23 -28.31
C ASN A 28 -0.60 28.67 -28.26
N ASP A 29 0.30 28.11 -27.46
CA ASP A 29 0.26 26.66 -27.15
C ASP A 29 -0.89 26.38 -26.19
N GLU A 30 -2.02 25.92 -26.72
CA GLU A 30 -3.21 25.58 -25.94
C GLU A 30 -2.98 24.42 -24.98
N ARG A 31 -2.13 23.44 -25.33
CA ARG A 31 -1.82 22.29 -24.46
C ARG A 31 -1.09 22.74 -23.21
N ALA A 32 -0.10 23.63 -23.37
CA ALA A 32 0.62 24.21 -22.24
C ALA A 32 -0.30 25.04 -21.33
N LEU A 33 -1.28 25.75 -21.89
CA LEU A 33 -2.28 26.50 -21.11
C LEU A 33 -3.21 25.53 -20.35
N GLN A 34 -3.69 24.47 -20.96
CA GLN A 34 -4.55 23.49 -20.32
C GLN A 34 -3.83 22.76 -19.17
N GLN A 35 -2.56 22.40 -19.34
CA GLN A 35 -1.75 21.83 -18.24
C GLN A 35 -1.67 22.76 -17.03
N VAL A 36 -1.49 24.07 -17.25
CA VAL A 36 -1.49 25.04 -16.14
C VAL A 36 -2.88 25.16 -15.50
N LYS A 37 -3.94 25.20 -16.30
CA LYS A 37 -5.33 25.27 -15.82
C LYS A 37 -5.72 24.07 -14.97
N GLN A 38 -5.26 22.88 -15.32
CA GLN A 38 -5.55 21.64 -14.59
C GLN A 38 -5.15 21.72 -13.10
N PHE A 39 -4.03 22.36 -12.80
CA PHE A 39 -3.49 22.45 -11.45
C PHE A 39 -3.67 23.82 -10.78
N HIS A 40 -4.21 24.82 -11.49
CA HIS A 40 -4.40 26.16 -10.92
C HIS A 40 -5.71 26.27 -10.13
N THR A 41 -5.69 27.03 -9.04
CA THR A 41 -6.86 27.22 -8.17
C THR A 41 -7.98 28.08 -8.78
N GLN A 42 -7.69 28.85 -9.81
CA GLN A 42 -8.62 29.76 -10.52
C GLN A 42 -8.39 29.64 -12.04
N PRO A 43 -8.65 28.45 -12.64
CA PRO A 43 -8.33 28.22 -14.05
C PRO A 43 -9.11 29.09 -15.02
N GLU A 44 -10.31 29.55 -14.63
CA GLU A 44 -11.19 30.40 -15.44
C GLU A 44 -10.61 31.81 -15.67
N LYS A 45 -9.70 32.29 -14.84
CA LYS A 45 -9.05 33.60 -14.96
C LYS A 45 -7.83 33.58 -15.87
N LEU A 46 -7.38 32.41 -16.30
CA LEU A 46 -6.17 32.25 -17.07
C LEU A 46 -6.45 32.28 -18.58
N THR A 47 -5.87 33.25 -19.26
CA THR A 47 -5.83 33.33 -20.73
C THR A 47 -4.38 33.46 -21.19
N THR A 48 -4.12 33.29 -22.48
CA THR A 48 -2.79 33.48 -23.08
C THR A 48 -2.23 34.86 -22.82
N GLU A 49 -3.10 35.88 -22.65
CA GLU A 49 -2.75 37.29 -22.44
C GLU A 49 -2.56 37.63 -20.96
N SER A 50 -3.42 37.07 -20.07
CA SER A 50 -3.43 37.43 -18.64
C SER A 50 -2.43 36.65 -17.80
N ILE A 51 -2.01 35.45 -18.25
CA ILE A 51 -1.18 34.56 -17.48
C ILE A 51 0.20 35.13 -17.12
N GLN A 52 0.56 35.03 -15.87
CA GLN A 52 1.83 35.46 -15.31
C GLN A 52 2.74 34.26 -14.96
N LEU A 53 4.04 34.56 -14.77
CA LEU A 53 4.99 33.53 -14.31
C LEU A 53 4.59 32.93 -12.97
N ALA A 54 3.99 33.72 -12.09
CA ALA A 54 3.51 33.28 -10.79
C ALA A 54 2.40 32.23 -10.90
N ASP A 55 1.49 32.35 -11.87
CA ASP A 55 0.41 31.39 -12.12
C ASP A 55 0.98 30.03 -12.56
N VAL A 56 1.96 30.06 -13.49
CA VAL A 56 2.63 28.86 -13.96
C VAL A 56 3.43 28.20 -12.84
N GLN A 57 4.12 28.99 -12.01
CA GLN A 57 4.84 28.48 -10.85
C GLN A 57 3.89 27.89 -9.82
N HIS A 58 2.74 28.50 -9.58
CA HIS A 58 1.70 27.97 -8.69
C HIS A 58 1.18 26.62 -9.19
N ALA A 59 0.83 26.53 -10.47
CA ALA A 59 0.35 25.28 -11.07
C ALA A 59 1.42 24.18 -11.02
N LEU A 60 2.69 24.49 -11.33
CA LEU A 60 3.80 23.53 -11.23
C LEU A 60 4.02 23.01 -9.79
N ALA A 61 3.89 23.88 -8.79
CA ALA A 61 4.00 23.42 -7.41
C ALA A 61 2.87 22.44 -7.07
N ARG A 62 1.65 22.70 -7.54
CA ARG A 62 0.50 21.82 -7.32
C ARG A 62 0.58 20.52 -8.12
N GLU A 63 1.12 20.55 -9.33
CA GLU A 63 1.44 19.37 -10.13
C GLU A 63 2.41 18.42 -9.39
N LEU A 64 3.32 18.98 -8.58
CA LEU A 64 4.25 18.26 -7.72
C LEU A 64 3.69 17.93 -6.32
N GLY A 65 2.38 18.12 -6.07
CA GLY A 65 1.73 17.80 -4.80
C GLY A 65 1.88 18.87 -3.71
N LEU A 66 2.35 20.05 -4.03
CA LEU A 66 2.56 21.14 -3.06
C LEU A 66 1.60 22.31 -3.27
N PRO A 67 1.05 22.93 -2.21
CA PRO A 67 -0.02 23.93 -2.35
C PRO A 67 0.44 25.25 -2.98
N SER A 68 1.75 25.54 -3.02
CA SER A 68 2.27 26.80 -3.58
C SER A 68 3.75 26.73 -3.94
N TRP A 69 4.21 27.64 -4.76
CA TRP A 69 5.63 27.79 -5.12
C TRP A 69 6.55 28.07 -3.93
N SER A 70 6.08 28.79 -2.91
CA SER A 70 6.84 29.02 -1.68
C SER A 70 7.00 27.72 -0.89
N LYS A 71 5.97 26.88 -0.86
CA LYS A 71 6.05 25.54 -0.23
C LYS A 71 6.96 24.60 -1.01
N LEU A 72 6.97 24.68 -2.35
CA LEU A 72 7.92 23.94 -3.16
C LEU A 72 9.38 24.32 -2.85
N LYS A 73 9.66 25.62 -2.71
CA LYS A 73 11.01 26.08 -2.33
C LYS A 73 11.39 25.56 -0.94
N ALA A 74 10.51 25.69 0.05
CA ALA A 74 10.77 25.24 1.40
C ALA A 74 11.02 23.72 1.45
N HIS A 75 10.25 22.94 0.70
CA HIS A 75 10.45 21.50 0.59
C HIS A 75 11.84 21.14 0.00
N VAL A 76 12.24 21.80 -1.08
CA VAL A 76 13.57 21.57 -1.69
C VAL A 76 14.69 21.96 -0.71
N GLU A 77 14.56 23.09 -0.02
CA GLU A 77 15.52 23.55 0.99
C GLU A 77 15.63 22.57 2.16
N GLU A 78 14.52 21.99 2.59
CA GLU A 78 14.46 20.96 3.62
C GLU A 78 15.18 19.68 3.19
N LEU A 79 14.90 19.18 1.98
CA LEU A 79 15.60 18.01 1.46
C LEU A 79 17.11 18.24 1.33
N GLU A 80 17.54 19.40 0.86
CA GLU A 80 18.97 19.75 0.80
C GLU A 80 19.60 19.85 2.20
N PHE A 81 18.88 20.35 3.21
CA PHE A 81 19.33 20.33 4.60
C PHE A 81 19.57 18.90 5.08
N HIS A 82 18.60 18.00 4.90
CA HIS A 82 18.73 16.60 5.31
C HIS A 82 19.83 15.85 4.52
N LYS A 83 20.01 16.18 3.25
CA LYS A 83 21.10 15.63 2.43
C LYS A 83 22.48 16.04 2.96
N LEU A 84 22.64 17.30 3.35
CA LEU A 84 23.85 17.81 3.97
C LEU A 84 24.11 17.16 5.34
N ALA A 85 23.06 16.99 6.15
CA ALA A 85 23.14 16.31 7.44
C ALA A 85 23.63 14.85 7.30
N ILE A 86 23.10 14.13 6.32
CA ILE A 86 23.58 12.77 5.98
C ILE A 86 25.05 12.80 5.55
N HIS A 87 25.41 13.72 4.65
CA HIS A 87 26.78 13.85 4.15
C HIS A 87 27.78 14.15 5.27
N ASN A 88 27.41 15.05 6.16
CA ASN A 88 28.23 15.49 7.29
C ASN A 88 28.23 14.48 8.46
N ARG A 89 27.46 13.41 8.39
CA ARG A 89 27.24 12.43 9.47
C ARG A 89 26.87 13.13 10.79
N GLU A 90 25.86 14.00 10.70
CA GLU A 90 25.32 14.64 11.88
C GLU A 90 24.69 13.63 12.83
N GLN A 91 24.51 14.03 14.09
CA GLN A 91 23.94 13.17 15.13
C GLN A 91 22.63 12.51 14.65
N PRO A 92 22.43 11.22 14.93
CA PRO A 92 21.21 10.52 14.60
C PRO A 92 19.97 11.19 15.20
N LEU A 93 18.88 11.25 14.42
CA LEU A 93 17.64 11.89 14.89
C LEU A 93 16.91 11.09 15.97
N ASP A 94 17.26 9.83 16.14
CA ASP A 94 16.67 8.90 17.11
C ASP A 94 17.57 8.57 18.30
N ALA A 95 18.75 9.23 18.42
CA ALA A 95 19.75 8.96 19.44
C ALA A 95 19.31 9.23 20.90
N GLU A 96 18.24 10.00 21.10
CA GLU A 96 17.78 10.39 22.45
C GLU A 96 17.17 9.24 23.26
N LEU A 97 16.53 8.27 22.58
CA LEU A 97 15.85 7.13 23.19
C LEU A 97 16.21 5.86 22.41
N LYS A 98 16.37 4.74 23.11
CA LYS A 98 16.57 3.46 22.44
C LYS A 98 15.33 3.13 21.59
N THR A 99 15.48 3.28 20.26
CA THR A 99 14.38 3.28 19.30
C THR A 99 14.29 1.97 18.53
N LEU A 100 13.07 1.45 18.36
CA LEU A 100 12.74 0.36 17.45
C LEU A 100 11.91 0.92 16.29
N HIS A 101 12.43 0.79 15.05
CA HIS A 101 11.72 1.12 13.82
C HIS A 101 10.97 -0.09 13.31
N VAL A 102 9.65 0.00 13.16
CA VAL A 102 8.77 -1.09 12.74
C VAL A 102 8.23 -0.82 11.35
N ARG A 103 8.28 -1.83 10.48
CA ARG A 103 7.83 -1.76 9.09
C ARG A 103 7.25 -3.10 8.63
N CYS A 104 6.32 -3.09 7.65
CA CYS A 104 5.74 -4.31 7.07
C CYS A 104 6.69 -5.09 6.13
N GLY A 105 7.86 -4.53 5.80
CA GLY A 105 8.84 -5.13 4.90
C GLY A 105 10.27 -4.75 5.26
N HIS A 106 11.19 -5.03 4.35
CA HIS A 106 12.61 -4.68 4.49
C HIS A 106 13.04 -3.49 3.61
N ASP A 107 12.11 -2.91 2.88
CA ASP A 107 12.33 -1.92 1.81
C ASP A 107 13.11 -0.69 2.26
N ILE A 108 12.86 -0.19 3.49
CA ILE A 108 13.56 0.98 4.04
C ILE A 108 14.67 0.65 5.05
N GLN A 109 14.94 -0.62 5.36
CA GLN A 109 15.90 -1.00 6.40
C GLN A 109 17.31 -0.44 6.13
N GLN A 110 17.82 -0.64 4.92
CA GLN A 110 19.13 -0.10 4.55
C GLN A 110 19.11 1.42 4.40
N GLN A 111 17.97 1.95 4.00
CA GLN A 111 17.77 3.37 3.80
C GLN A 111 17.78 4.14 5.13
N LEU A 112 17.16 3.61 6.19
CA LEU A 112 17.22 4.20 7.53
C LEU A 112 18.67 4.30 8.02
N LYS A 113 19.49 3.27 7.83
CA LYS A 113 20.93 3.33 8.13
C LYS A 113 21.65 4.42 7.32
N THR A 114 21.34 4.52 6.03
CA THR A 114 21.90 5.57 5.15
C THR A 114 21.47 6.97 5.60
N CYS A 115 20.24 7.11 6.12
CA CYS A 115 19.72 8.36 6.69
C CYS A 115 20.38 8.75 8.02
N GLY A 116 21.19 7.87 8.62
CA GLY A 116 21.86 8.10 9.89
C GLY A 116 20.97 7.85 11.10
N PHE A 117 19.97 6.95 11.01
CA PHE A 117 19.27 6.41 12.18
C PHE A 117 20.09 5.27 12.80
N GLU A 118 20.12 5.20 14.14
CA GLU A 118 20.84 4.20 14.93
C GLU A 118 19.92 3.14 15.55
N GLY A 119 18.60 3.41 15.58
CA GLY A 119 17.59 2.49 16.11
C GLY A 119 17.60 1.13 15.42
N GLU A 120 17.18 0.12 16.17
CA GLU A 120 17.01 -1.23 15.64
C GLU A 120 15.80 -1.28 14.69
N PHE A 121 15.83 -2.22 13.73
CA PHE A 121 14.79 -2.37 12.73
C PHE A 121 14.06 -3.70 12.90
N LEU A 122 12.73 -3.65 13.01
CA LEU A 122 11.87 -4.82 13.12
C LEU A 122 10.96 -4.94 11.88
N PRO A 123 11.21 -5.90 10.99
CA PRO A 123 10.32 -6.18 9.87
C PRO A 123 9.16 -7.09 10.31
N MET A 124 7.95 -6.56 10.40
CA MET A 124 6.72 -7.33 10.61
C MET A 124 6.14 -7.74 9.25
N ILE A 125 6.67 -8.81 8.68
CA ILE A 125 6.45 -9.20 7.27
C ILE A 125 5.25 -10.12 7.06
N ASP A 126 4.49 -10.48 8.10
CA ASP A 126 3.28 -11.28 7.90
C ASP A 126 2.23 -10.47 7.14
N PRO A 127 1.81 -10.88 5.93
CA PRO A 127 0.92 -10.08 5.09
C PRO A 127 -0.54 -10.25 5.53
N LEU A 128 -0.95 -9.53 6.58
CA LEU A 128 -2.31 -9.57 7.13
C LEU A 128 -3.39 -9.09 6.14
N CYS A 129 -3.01 -8.47 5.04
CA CYS A 129 -3.91 -8.08 3.96
C CYS A 129 -4.48 -9.27 3.17
N ILE A 130 -3.86 -10.46 3.29
CA ILE A 130 -4.28 -11.71 2.64
C ILE A 130 -4.38 -12.87 3.63
N GLY A 131 -5.24 -13.83 3.30
CA GLY A 131 -5.43 -15.04 4.11
C GLY A 131 -6.20 -14.81 5.41
N PRO A 132 -6.24 -15.83 6.29
CA PRO A 132 -7.01 -15.79 7.52
C PRO A 132 -6.40 -14.86 8.56
N ILE A 133 -7.24 -14.05 9.23
CA ILE A 133 -6.87 -13.34 10.45
C ILE A 133 -7.72 -13.91 11.58
N PRO A 134 -7.18 -14.87 12.34
CA PRO A 134 -7.97 -15.54 13.39
C PRO A 134 -8.26 -14.60 14.56
N ASN A 135 -9.42 -14.79 15.18
CA ASN A 135 -9.80 -14.07 16.41
C ASN A 135 -9.24 -14.74 17.68
N ASP A 136 -8.74 -15.96 17.57
CA ASP A 136 -8.08 -16.66 18.67
C ASP A 136 -6.59 -16.30 18.70
N GLU A 137 -6.21 -15.50 19.66
CA GLU A 137 -4.82 -15.04 19.83
C GLU A 137 -3.85 -16.19 20.08
N THR A 138 -4.31 -17.27 20.73
CA THR A 138 -3.44 -18.43 21.03
C THR A 138 -3.11 -19.25 19.79
N ALA A 139 -4.00 -19.28 18.81
CA ALA A 139 -3.82 -19.97 17.53
C ALA A 139 -3.28 -19.06 16.42
N PHE A 140 -3.23 -17.75 16.66
CA PHE A 140 -2.94 -16.73 15.63
C PHE A 140 -1.65 -17.03 14.86
N VAL A 141 -0.53 -17.13 15.58
CA VAL A 141 0.79 -17.32 14.96
C VAL A 141 0.85 -18.65 14.19
N ALA A 142 0.28 -19.72 14.73
CA ALA A 142 0.28 -21.04 14.07
C ALA A 142 -0.56 -21.05 12.78
N ILE A 143 -1.75 -20.44 12.79
CA ILE A 143 -2.62 -20.35 11.62
C ILE A 143 -1.97 -19.50 10.53
N ARG A 144 -1.36 -18.36 10.90
CA ARG A 144 -0.65 -17.50 9.95
C ARG A 144 0.59 -18.20 9.38
N ALA A 145 1.37 -18.88 10.21
CA ALA A 145 2.53 -19.66 9.76
C ALA A 145 2.12 -20.76 8.76
N GLN A 146 1.01 -21.47 9.03
CA GLN A 146 0.47 -22.45 8.09
C GLN A 146 0.11 -21.82 6.76
N TYR A 147 -0.57 -20.66 6.76
CA TYR A 147 -0.92 -19.93 5.54
C TYR A 147 0.32 -19.53 4.73
N VAL A 148 1.38 -19.03 5.38
CA VAL A 148 2.64 -18.67 4.71
C VAL A 148 3.28 -19.90 4.07
N VAL A 149 3.33 -21.03 4.78
CA VAL A 149 3.91 -22.30 4.27
C VAL A 149 3.12 -22.84 3.09
N ASP A 150 1.79 -22.78 3.15
CA ASP A 150 0.93 -23.36 2.11
C ASP A 150 0.83 -22.48 0.86
N MET A 151 0.85 -21.16 1.03
CA MET A 151 0.51 -20.23 -0.05
C MET A 151 1.71 -19.44 -0.59
N LEU A 152 2.62 -18.99 0.27
CA LEU A 152 3.67 -18.07 -0.15
C LEU A 152 5.01 -18.76 -0.43
N LEU A 153 5.43 -19.70 0.44
CA LEU A 153 6.71 -20.39 0.25
C LEU A 153 6.78 -21.16 -1.08
N PRO A 154 5.74 -21.88 -1.53
CA PRO A 154 5.77 -22.58 -2.82
C PRO A 154 6.01 -21.65 -4.00
N VAL A 155 5.37 -20.47 -4.03
CA VAL A 155 5.59 -19.45 -5.07
C VAL A 155 7.05 -18.98 -5.06
N MET A 156 7.63 -18.79 -3.88
CA MET A 156 9.02 -18.37 -3.73
C MET A 156 10.04 -19.47 -4.07
N GLY A 157 9.59 -20.69 -4.36
CA GLY A 157 10.46 -21.85 -4.51
C GLY A 157 11.25 -22.17 -3.24
N ARG A 158 10.67 -21.88 -2.06
CA ARG A 158 11.27 -22.12 -0.75
C ARG A 158 10.53 -23.21 0.01
N GLU A 159 11.28 -23.93 0.80
CA GLU A 159 10.75 -24.88 1.79
C GLU A 159 10.88 -24.25 3.18
N GLY A 160 9.96 -24.59 4.06
CA GLY A 160 9.97 -24.15 5.45
C GLY A 160 8.94 -24.91 6.27
N SER A 161 9.18 -25.07 7.55
CA SER A 161 8.21 -25.68 8.46
C SER A 161 7.31 -24.63 9.10
N VAL A 162 6.09 -25.00 9.43
CA VAL A 162 5.16 -24.15 10.19
C VAL A 162 5.78 -23.73 11.52
N GLN A 163 6.55 -24.62 12.15
CA GLN A 163 7.23 -24.35 13.42
C GLN A 163 8.29 -23.25 13.27
N ASP A 164 9.10 -23.29 12.20
CA ASP A 164 10.16 -22.28 11.98
C ASP A 164 9.56 -20.90 11.69
N ILE A 165 8.50 -20.86 10.87
CA ILE A 165 7.79 -19.60 10.57
C ILE A 165 7.12 -19.07 11.85
N ALA A 166 6.42 -19.93 12.61
CA ALA A 166 5.79 -19.54 13.87
C ALA A 166 6.80 -19.03 14.91
N LEU A 167 7.94 -19.70 15.04
CA LEU A 167 9.02 -19.26 15.93
C LEU A 167 9.59 -17.90 15.50
N SER A 168 9.79 -17.71 14.19
CA SER A 168 10.23 -16.42 13.64
C SER A 168 9.25 -15.29 13.97
N GLU A 169 7.94 -15.51 13.78
CA GLU A 169 6.93 -14.51 14.11
C GLU A 169 6.85 -14.26 15.62
N GLN A 170 6.93 -15.30 16.46
CA GLN A 170 6.95 -15.12 17.91
C GLN A 170 8.18 -14.31 18.37
N ASN A 171 9.34 -14.50 17.76
CA ASN A 171 10.53 -13.72 18.06
C ASN A 171 10.35 -12.25 17.68
N LYS A 172 9.68 -11.94 16.57
CA LYS A 172 9.36 -10.55 16.19
C LYS A 172 8.40 -9.91 17.20
N ILE A 173 7.38 -10.64 17.65
CA ILE A 173 6.46 -10.18 18.70
C ILE A 173 7.24 -9.91 20.00
N ASN A 174 8.11 -10.83 20.42
CA ASN A 174 8.94 -10.65 21.60
C ASN A 174 9.85 -9.41 21.48
N THR A 175 10.44 -9.17 20.29
CA THR A 175 11.24 -7.97 20.03
C THR A 175 10.40 -6.70 20.13
N LEU A 176 9.16 -6.68 19.59
CA LEU A 176 8.26 -5.54 19.68
C LEU A 176 7.92 -5.21 21.14
N LEU A 177 7.77 -6.23 21.97
CA LEU A 177 7.40 -6.10 23.39
C LEU A 177 8.60 -5.87 24.30
N ASP A 178 9.83 -6.01 23.83
CA ASP A 178 11.04 -5.94 24.64
C ASP A 178 11.15 -4.57 25.35
N GLU A 179 11.27 -4.62 26.66
CA GLU A 179 11.33 -3.44 27.55
C GLU A 179 12.57 -2.58 27.30
N GLN A 180 13.62 -3.11 26.66
CA GLN A 180 14.80 -2.34 26.32
C GLN A 180 14.52 -1.16 25.39
N PHE A 181 13.46 -1.24 24.57
CA PHE A 181 13.09 -0.14 23.67
C PHE A 181 12.20 0.87 24.39
N GLU A 182 12.68 2.09 24.48
CA GLU A 182 11.97 3.23 25.07
C GLU A 182 11.03 3.90 24.07
N ARG A 183 11.36 3.81 22.77
CA ARG A 183 10.57 4.35 21.64
C ARG A 183 10.31 3.28 20.58
N ILE A 184 9.08 3.24 20.11
CA ILE A 184 8.67 2.43 18.97
C ILE A 184 8.11 3.38 17.90
N VAL A 185 8.63 3.30 16.67
CA VAL A 185 8.17 4.13 15.54
C VAL A 185 7.70 3.24 14.41
N PHE A 186 6.40 3.28 14.14
CA PHE A 186 5.79 2.61 12.99
C PHE A 186 5.94 3.49 11.75
N TRP A 187 6.53 2.92 10.69
CA TRP A 187 6.61 3.52 9.36
C TRP A 187 5.53 2.87 8.50
N VAL A 188 4.48 3.62 8.17
CA VAL A 188 3.30 3.08 7.52
C VAL A 188 2.89 3.89 6.30
N GLU A 189 2.45 3.20 5.29
CA GLU A 189 1.84 3.73 4.09
C GLU A 189 0.32 3.64 4.21
N HIS A 190 -0.37 3.96 3.14
CA HIS A 190 -1.84 4.11 3.14
C HIS A 190 -2.59 2.83 2.73
N ASP A 191 -1.86 1.79 2.33
CA ASP A 191 -2.42 0.54 1.83
C ASP A 191 -2.82 -0.44 2.94
N THR A 192 -3.48 -1.54 2.57
CA THR A 192 -4.00 -2.53 3.53
C THR A 192 -2.90 -3.29 4.26
N TYR A 193 -1.75 -3.54 3.63
CA TYR A 193 -0.65 -4.28 4.28
C TYR A 193 -0.07 -3.49 5.45
N ASP A 194 0.25 -2.23 5.21
CA ASP A 194 0.80 -1.32 6.21
C ASP A 194 -0.19 -1.00 7.33
N GLN A 195 -1.42 -0.69 6.95
CA GLN A 195 -2.46 -0.32 7.91
C GLN A 195 -2.82 -1.51 8.83
N PHE A 196 -2.85 -2.74 8.32
CA PHE A 196 -3.15 -3.91 9.14
C PHE A 196 -1.98 -4.33 10.02
N MET A 197 -0.74 -4.18 9.54
CA MET A 197 0.46 -4.32 10.37
C MET A 197 0.43 -3.31 11.54
N LEU A 198 0.08 -2.05 11.28
CA LEU A 198 -0.07 -1.02 12.32
C LEU A 198 -1.14 -1.43 13.35
N LEU A 199 -2.34 -1.85 12.91
CA LEU A 199 -3.39 -2.30 13.82
C LEU A 199 -2.93 -3.47 14.69
N ARG A 200 -2.25 -4.46 14.10
CA ARG A 200 -1.69 -5.60 14.83
C ARG A 200 -0.67 -5.15 15.86
N GLY A 201 0.28 -4.32 15.45
CA GLY A 201 1.34 -3.80 16.33
C GLY A 201 0.77 -3.02 17.51
N LEU A 202 -0.23 -2.15 17.28
CA LEU A 202 -0.88 -1.37 18.33
C LEU A 202 -1.71 -2.26 19.28
N THR A 203 -2.31 -3.34 18.78
CA THR A 203 -3.03 -4.31 19.60
C THR A 203 -2.07 -5.07 20.52
N LEU A 204 -0.93 -5.52 20.00
CA LEU A 204 0.11 -6.18 20.79
C LEU A 204 0.69 -5.28 21.88
N LEU A 205 0.75 -3.96 21.63
CA LEU A 205 1.27 -2.97 22.56
C LEU A 205 0.20 -2.36 23.50
N GLU A 206 -1.01 -2.92 23.54
CA GLU A 206 -2.12 -2.33 24.30
C GLU A 206 -1.78 -2.18 25.79
N ASP A 207 -1.18 -3.20 26.39
CA ASP A 207 -0.89 -3.27 27.81
C ASP A 207 0.54 -2.78 28.17
N THR A 208 1.27 -2.18 27.23
CA THR A 208 2.62 -1.67 27.49
C THR A 208 2.58 -0.25 28.04
N GLU A 209 3.12 -0.06 29.24
CA GLU A 209 3.27 1.25 29.86
C GLU A 209 4.70 1.80 29.68
N GLY A 210 4.83 3.12 29.70
CA GLY A 210 6.13 3.80 29.72
C GLY A 210 6.84 3.93 28.37
N LYS A 211 6.37 3.27 27.30
CA LYS A 211 6.96 3.39 25.96
C LYS A 211 6.40 4.58 25.20
N VAL A 212 7.28 5.31 24.51
CA VAL A 212 6.89 6.31 23.50
C VAL A 212 6.54 5.59 22.21
N ILE A 213 5.27 5.60 21.79
CA ILE A 213 4.83 4.98 20.55
C ILE A 213 4.41 6.09 19.59
N GLU A 214 5.03 6.07 18.39
CA GLU A 214 4.83 7.09 17.36
C GLU A 214 4.58 6.43 16.00
N ILE A 215 3.93 7.17 15.10
CA ILE A 215 3.61 6.75 13.74
C ILE A 215 4.13 7.79 12.76
N ILE A 216 4.86 7.36 11.75
CA ILE A 216 5.18 8.09 10.53
C ILE A 216 4.29 7.52 9.43
N GLU A 217 3.32 8.31 8.97
CA GLU A 217 2.32 7.86 8.02
C GLU A 217 2.24 8.79 6.83
N PHE A 218 2.39 8.23 5.62
CA PHE A 218 2.30 8.97 4.37
C PHE A 218 1.42 8.24 3.35
N ASN A 219 0.60 9.00 2.64
CA ASN A 219 -0.17 8.55 1.48
C ASN A 219 0.20 9.32 0.20
N GLN A 220 1.06 10.31 0.31
CA GLN A 220 1.61 11.09 -0.79
C GLN A 220 2.93 11.72 -0.35
N PHE A 221 3.80 11.95 -1.31
CA PHE A 221 5.05 12.70 -1.10
C PHE A 221 5.30 13.59 -2.31
N PRO A 222 5.78 14.85 -2.12
CA PRO A 222 5.99 15.75 -3.25
C PRO A 222 7.00 15.22 -4.27
N GLY A 223 6.63 15.26 -5.56
CA GLY A 223 7.53 14.85 -6.65
C GLY A 223 6.86 14.09 -7.79
N THR A 224 5.85 13.30 -7.51
CA THR A 224 5.09 12.54 -8.51
C THR A 224 3.62 12.47 -8.12
N GLU A 225 2.75 12.25 -9.11
CA GLU A 225 1.31 12.06 -8.88
C GLU A 225 1.01 10.75 -8.14
N ARG A 226 1.85 9.72 -8.30
CA ARG A 226 1.65 8.41 -7.70
C ARG A 226 2.77 8.07 -6.72
N PHE A 227 2.45 8.18 -5.44
CA PHE A 227 3.26 7.68 -4.36
C PHE A 227 2.81 6.24 -4.02
N ILE A 228 3.71 5.27 -4.16
CA ILE A 228 3.45 3.85 -3.84
C ILE A 228 3.98 3.56 -2.45
N GLY A 229 5.16 4.09 -2.07
CA GLY A 229 5.70 3.83 -0.75
C GLY A 229 7.07 4.44 -0.46
N PHE A 230 7.51 4.31 0.78
CA PHE A 230 8.79 4.83 1.28
C PHE A 230 10.00 4.32 0.49
N GLY A 231 9.93 3.09 -0.03
CA GLY A 231 11.01 2.51 -0.83
C GLY A 231 11.36 3.32 -2.10
N GLN A 232 10.45 4.19 -2.57
CA GLN A 232 10.70 5.08 -3.71
C GLN A 232 11.49 6.34 -3.33
N LEU A 233 11.48 6.74 -2.04
CA LEU A 233 12.03 8.00 -1.59
C LEU A 233 13.57 7.95 -1.53
N PRO A 234 14.27 9.05 -1.85
CA PRO A 234 15.69 9.16 -1.57
C PRO A 234 15.94 9.32 -0.05
N ALA A 235 17.16 9.05 0.39
CA ALA A 235 17.53 9.04 1.81
C ALA A 235 17.19 10.36 2.54
N GLU A 236 17.45 11.49 1.92
CA GLU A 236 17.10 12.81 2.47
C GLU A 236 15.60 12.99 2.70
N ALA A 237 14.77 12.42 1.81
CA ALA A 237 13.32 12.45 1.95
C ALA A 237 12.86 11.54 3.10
N VAL A 238 13.39 10.32 3.22
CA VAL A 238 13.10 9.44 4.36
C VAL A 238 13.52 10.08 5.68
N ARG A 239 14.71 10.72 5.74
CA ARG A 239 15.16 11.44 6.92
C ARG A 239 14.22 12.59 7.28
N SER A 240 13.69 13.32 6.29
CA SER A 240 12.73 14.42 6.54
C SER A 240 11.39 13.94 7.11
N CYS A 241 10.99 12.69 6.84
CA CYS A 241 9.76 12.13 7.40
C CYS A 241 9.77 12.06 8.94
N TRP A 242 10.95 12.05 9.58
CA TRP A 242 11.09 11.95 11.03
C TRP A 242 10.36 13.05 11.81
N GLN A 243 10.33 14.27 11.30
CA GLN A 243 9.62 15.40 11.94
C GLN A 243 8.09 15.27 11.90
N HIS A 244 7.55 14.38 11.05
CA HIS A 244 6.12 14.16 10.91
C HIS A 244 5.58 13.05 11.81
N ARG A 245 6.39 12.57 12.78
CA ARG A 245 5.93 11.58 13.77
C ARG A 245 4.73 12.11 14.54
N LYS A 246 3.75 11.25 14.72
CA LYS A 246 2.55 11.50 15.53
C LYS A 246 2.55 10.54 16.71
N ALA A 247 2.38 11.06 17.92
CA ALA A 247 2.25 10.23 19.11
C ALA A 247 0.96 9.40 19.08
N VAL A 248 1.05 8.15 19.51
CA VAL A 248 -0.12 7.26 19.66
C VAL A 248 -0.88 7.64 20.93
N THR A 249 -1.99 8.36 20.75
CA THR A 249 -2.86 8.81 21.84
C THR A 249 -3.83 7.70 22.28
N SER A 250 -4.47 7.85 23.45
CA SER A 250 -5.53 6.94 23.90
C SER A 250 -6.71 6.89 22.92
N LYS A 251 -7.06 8.00 22.26
CA LYS A 251 -8.09 8.05 21.22
C LYS A 251 -7.69 7.19 20.02
N LEU A 252 -6.45 7.32 19.54
CA LEU A 252 -5.92 6.53 18.43
C LEU A 252 -5.92 5.03 18.79
N ARG A 253 -5.45 4.65 19.98
CA ARG A 253 -5.49 3.25 20.46
C ARG A 253 -6.91 2.69 20.45
N SER A 254 -7.89 3.46 20.96
CA SER A 254 -9.30 3.06 20.97
C SER A 254 -9.85 2.87 19.55
N GLN A 255 -9.50 3.75 18.61
CA GLN A 255 -9.89 3.59 17.20
C GLN A 255 -9.22 2.36 16.57
N ALA A 256 -7.92 2.16 16.78
CA ALA A 256 -7.19 1.00 16.26
C ALA A 256 -7.75 -0.32 16.80
N LYS A 257 -8.06 -0.40 18.10
CA LYS A 257 -8.69 -1.59 18.70
C LYS A 257 -10.04 -1.93 18.05
N ARG A 258 -10.89 -0.95 17.83
CA ARG A 258 -12.18 -1.16 17.14
C ARG A 258 -11.97 -1.63 15.70
N CYS A 259 -11.00 -1.03 15.00
CA CYS A 259 -10.63 -1.44 13.65
C CYS A 259 -10.15 -2.89 13.62
N TRP A 260 -9.27 -3.28 14.55
CA TRP A 260 -8.78 -4.64 14.65
C TRP A 260 -9.92 -5.65 14.95
N GLN A 261 -10.79 -5.32 15.91
CA GLN A 261 -11.94 -6.17 16.25
C GLN A 261 -12.89 -6.38 15.07
N ALA A 262 -13.11 -5.34 14.26
CA ALA A 262 -13.92 -5.46 13.05
C ALA A 262 -13.24 -6.31 11.97
N LEU A 263 -11.91 -6.23 11.83
CA LEU A 263 -11.12 -6.97 10.86
C LEU A 263 -11.08 -8.48 11.13
N ILE A 264 -11.01 -8.87 12.41
CA ILE A 264 -11.03 -10.28 12.83
C ILE A 264 -12.45 -10.87 12.96
N SER A 265 -13.48 -10.07 12.70
CA SER A 265 -14.88 -10.53 12.76
C SER A 265 -15.15 -11.58 11.67
N PRO A 266 -15.89 -12.66 11.97
CA PRO A 266 -16.25 -13.69 11.00
C PRO A 266 -17.28 -13.23 9.96
N THR A 267 -17.78 -12.00 10.07
CA THR A 267 -18.75 -11.41 9.17
C THR A 267 -18.40 -9.97 8.82
N PRO A 268 -18.79 -9.46 7.63
CA PRO A 268 -18.41 -8.12 7.18
C PRO A 268 -19.21 -6.99 7.86
N GLN A 269 -20.27 -7.29 8.60
CA GLN A 269 -21.15 -6.28 9.21
C GLN A 269 -20.38 -5.32 10.11
N SER A 270 -19.49 -5.83 10.96
CA SER A 270 -18.68 -5.00 11.86
C SER A 270 -17.77 -4.01 11.10
N LEU A 271 -17.21 -4.42 9.95
CA LEU A 271 -16.41 -3.53 9.09
C LEU A 271 -17.29 -2.47 8.41
N ILE A 272 -18.47 -2.85 7.91
CA ILE A 272 -19.41 -1.91 7.28
C ILE A 272 -19.92 -0.89 8.28
N GLU A 273 -20.31 -1.33 9.47
CA GLU A 273 -20.71 -0.45 10.56
C GLU A 273 -19.61 0.54 10.92
N LEU A 274 -18.38 0.06 11.08
CA LEU A 274 -17.23 0.89 11.36
C LEU A 274 -17.00 1.96 10.28
N LEU A 275 -17.08 1.57 8.99
CA LEU A 275 -16.87 2.47 7.87
C LEU A 275 -17.95 3.53 7.71
N THR A 276 -19.20 3.20 8.08
CA THR A 276 -20.37 4.07 7.87
C THR A 276 -20.72 4.94 9.08
N GLN A 277 -20.52 4.43 10.30
CA GLN A 277 -21.03 5.04 11.52
C GLN A 277 -19.98 5.67 12.43
N HIS A 278 -18.68 5.38 12.19
CA HIS A 278 -17.63 5.82 13.09
C HIS A 278 -16.65 6.82 12.45
N GLU A 279 -16.28 7.81 13.23
CA GLU A 279 -15.15 8.68 12.91
C GLU A 279 -13.83 7.96 13.25
N LEU A 280 -12.91 7.93 12.28
CA LEU A 280 -11.58 7.35 12.40
C LEU A 280 -10.51 8.42 12.08
N ASP A 281 -10.70 9.60 12.64
CA ASP A 281 -9.91 10.80 12.37
C ASP A 281 -8.43 10.69 12.79
N CYS A 282 -8.12 9.78 13.74
CA CYS A 282 -6.74 9.50 14.12
C CYS A 282 -6.01 8.54 13.17
N LEU A 283 -6.77 7.82 12.31
CA LEU A 283 -6.27 6.84 11.34
C LEU A 283 -6.79 7.21 9.93
N PRO A 284 -6.25 8.24 9.30
CA PRO A 284 -6.84 8.86 8.10
C PRO A 284 -6.93 7.92 6.89
N ASN A 285 -6.02 6.95 6.77
CA ASN A 285 -5.96 6.02 5.64
C ASN A 285 -6.72 4.71 5.89
N ILE A 286 -7.08 4.40 7.13
CA ILE A 286 -7.65 3.10 7.49
C ILE A 286 -9.00 2.81 6.80
N LYS A 287 -9.84 3.82 6.59
CA LYS A 287 -11.13 3.62 5.89
C LYS A 287 -10.94 3.17 4.46
N ALA A 288 -9.99 3.74 3.73
CA ALA A 288 -9.67 3.34 2.37
C ALA A 288 -9.12 1.91 2.33
N ALA A 289 -8.18 1.59 3.23
CA ALA A 289 -7.60 0.25 3.36
C ALA A 289 -8.66 -0.81 3.68
N MET A 290 -9.54 -0.55 4.65
CA MET A 290 -10.61 -1.49 5.00
C MET A 290 -11.66 -1.65 3.91
N LYS A 291 -12.01 -0.56 3.22
CA LYS A 291 -12.91 -0.65 2.06
C LYS A 291 -12.29 -1.52 0.97
N ARG A 292 -10.99 -1.29 0.66
CA ARG A 292 -10.26 -2.09 -0.33
C ARG A 292 -10.20 -3.57 0.09
N HIS A 293 -10.02 -3.85 1.38
CA HIS A 293 -10.04 -5.21 1.91
C HIS A 293 -11.41 -5.90 1.74
N LEU A 294 -12.51 -5.18 1.98
CA LEU A 294 -13.85 -5.72 1.74
C LEU A 294 -14.11 -6.03 0.26
N GLN A 295 -13.44 -5.35 -0.67
CA GLN A 295 -13.52 -5.66 -2.10
C GLN A 295 -12.86 -7.00 -2.46
N GLU A 296 -12.13 -7.65 -1.54
CA GLU A 296 -11.68 -9.03 -1.71
C GLU A 296 -12.82 -10.07 -1.48
N LEU A 297 -13.99 -9.66 -0.99
CA LEU A 297 -15.18 -10.51 -1.04
C LEU A 297 -15.62 -10.70 -2.51
N PRO A 298 -16.21 -11.87 -2.85
CA PRO A 298 -16.59 -12.16 -4.22
C PRO A 298 -17.63 -11.17 -4.77
N HIS A 299 -17.43 -10.75 -6.00
CA HIS A 299 -18.40 -9.94 -6.74
C HIS A 299 -19.69 -10.72 -6.97
N SER A 300 -20.82 -10.05 -6.87
CA SER A 300 -22.15 -10.67 -6.94
C SER A 300 -22.47 -11.35 -8.27
N GLU A 301 -21.85 -10.95 -9.37
CA GLU A 301 -22.10 -11.50 -10.72
C GLU A 301 -21.03 -12.47 -11.16
N SER A 302 -19.74 -12.18 -10.89
CA SER A 302 -18.63 -13.00 -11.38
C SER A 302 -18.09 -14.01 -10.36
N GLY A 303 -18.28 -13.76 -9.05
CA GLY A 303 -17.66 -14.54 -7.98
C GLY A 303 -16.17 -14.24 -7.78
N LEU A 304 -15.60 -13.30 -8.54
CA LEU A 304 -14.19 -12.89 -8.44
C LEU A 304 -14.00 -11.87 -7.29
N SER A 305 -12.86 -11.95 -6.60
CA SER A 305 -12.40 -10.83 -5.78
C SER A 305 -11.96 -9.65 -6.67
N PHE A 306 -11.87 -8.45 -6.11
CA PHE A 306 -11.43 -7.28 -6.88
C PHE A 306 -10.00 -7.43 -7.41
N THR A 307 -9.09 -8.02 -6.61
CA THR A 307 -7.74 -8.36 -7.09
C THR A 307 -7.79 -9.30 -8.29
N GLN A 308 -8.61 -10.35 -8.22
CA GLN A 308 -8.76 -11.32 -9.32
C GLN A 308 -9.38 -10.67 -10.57
N GLN A 309 -10.37 -9.82 -10.37
CA GLN A 309 -11.00 -9.07 -11.46
C GLN A 309 -9.99 -8.18 -12.17
N LEU A 310 -9.28 -7.30 -11.44
CA LEU A 310 -8.28 -6.41 -12.05
C LEU A 310 -7.16 -7.17 -12.76
N ALA A 311 -6.70 -8.28 -12.16
CA ALA A 311 -5.68 -9.12 -12.75
C ALA A 311 -6.14 -9.75 -14.07
N LEU A 312 -7.35 -10.32 -14.11
CA LEU A 312 -7.91 -10.94 -15.31
C LEU A 312 -8.27 -9.88 -16.36
N GLU A 313 -8.76 -8.71 -15.98
CA GLU A 313 -8.97 -7.59 -16.90
C GLU A 313 -7.67 -7.13 -17.56
N ALA A 314 -6.56 -7.04 -16.80
CA ALA A 314 -5.25 -6.73 -17.35
C ALA A 314 -4.82 -7.82 -18.37
N LEU A 315 -4.99 -9.09 -18.02
CA LEU A 315 -4.62 -10.21 -18.90
C LEU A 315 -5.50 -10.28 -20.16
N ALA A 316 -6.77 -9.86 -20.06
CA ALA A 316 -7.71 -9.85 -21.21
C ALA A 316 -7.36 -8.80 -22.29
N GLU A 317 -6.52 -7.83 -21.98
CA GLU A 317 -6.04 -6.86 -22.98
C GLU A 317 -5.02 -7.47 -23.96
N HIS A 318 -4.53 -8.69 -23.69
CA HIS A 318 -3.52 -9.36 -24.49
C HIS A 318 -4.10 -10.51 -25.32
N SER A 319 -3.74 -10.53 -26.59
CA SER A 319 -4.05 -11.64 -27.52
C SER A 319 -2.97 -12.73 -27.54
N THR A 320 -1.84 -12.49 -26.88
CA THR A 320 -0.69 -13.41 -26.77
C THR A 320 -0.25 -13.54 -25.34
N PRO A 321 0.38 -14.66 -24.94
CA PRO A 321 0.87 -14.81 -23.57
C PRO A 321 1.85 -13.72 -23.19
N ILE A 322 1.78 -13.26 -21.92
CA ILE A 322 2.70 -12.30 -21.31
C ILE A 322 3.37 -12.92 -20.08
N THR A 323 4.48 -12.34 -19.61
CA THR A 323 5.13 -12.84 -18.40
C THR A 323 4.32 -12.49 -17.14
N VAL A 324 4.43 -13.29 -16.08
CA VAL A 324 3.83 -12.95 -14.77
C VAL A 324 4.35 -11.59 -14.26
N LYS A 325 5.62 -11.27 -14.58
CA LYS A 325 6.21 -9.97 -14.24
C LYS A 325 5.47 -8.81 -14.91
N ASP A 326 5.23 -8.91 -16.22
CA ASP A 326 4.55 -7.86 -16.99
C ASP A 326 3.07 -7.77 -16.53
N TRP A 327 2.43 -8.92 -16.31
CA TRP A 327 1.07 -8.99 -15.76
C TRP A 327 0.94 -8.29 -14.41
N PHE A 328 1.87 -8.54 -13.47
CA PHE A 328 1.90 -7.85 -12.18
C PHE A 328 2.06 -6.34 -12.34
N GLN A 329 2.94 -5.89 -13.25
CA GLN A 329 3.12 -4.46 -13.51
C GLN A 329 1.83 -3.81 -14.00
N GLU A 330 1.12 -4.43 -14.95
CA GLU A 330 -0.15 -3.92 -15.48
C GLU A 330 -1.27 -3.93 -14.42
N TYR A 331 -1.33 -5.00 -13.61
CA TYR A 331 -2.21 -5.04 -12.44
C TYR A 331 -1.93 -3.85 -11.50
N GLN A 332 -0.67 -3.61 -11.17
CA GLN A 332 -0.28 -2.50 -10.30
C GLN A 332 -0.70 -1.14 -10.86
N GLU A 333 -0.69 -0.95 -12.17
CA GLU A 333 -1.13 0.30 -12.81
C GLU A 333 -2.64 0.52 -12.67
N LYS A 334 -3.42 -0.56 -12.66
CA LYS A 334 -4.89 -0.54 -12.50
C LYS A 334 -5.34 -0.49 -11.04
N GLU A 335 -4.52 -0.96 -10.11
CA GLU A 335 -4.85 -1.02 -8.69
C GLU A 335 -4.91 0.37 -8.06
N PRO A 336 -6.07 0.80 -7.53
CA PRO A 336 -6.21 2.13 -6.93
C PRO A 336 -5.48 2.28 -5.60
N LEU A 337 -5.24 1.16 -4.88
CA LEU A 337 -4.54 1.12 -3.60
C LEU A 337 -3.51 -0.01 -3.61
N PRO A 338 -2.34 0.17 -4.24
CA PRO A 338 -1.33 -0.88 -4.37
C PRO A 338 -0.92 -1.44 -3.00
N THR A 339 -1.29 -2.69 -2.76
CA THR A 339 -1.10 -3.39 -1.49
C THR A 339 -0.19 -4.61 -1.65
N LEU A 340 -0.39 -5.36 -2.76
CA LEU A 340 0.24 -6.65 -2.94
C LEU A 340 1.66 -6.50 -3.49
N GLY A 341 2.61 -7.22 -2.88
CA GLY A 341 3.85 -7.54 -3.57
C GLY A 341 3.63 -8.64 -4.61
N ASP A 342 4.61 -8.82 -5.47
CA ASP A 342 4.59 -9.76 -6.59
C ASP A 342 4.31 -11.22 -6.18
N VAL A 343 4.94 -11.70 -5.11
CA VAL A 343 4.70 -13.03 -4.55
C VAL A 343 3.26 -13.18 -4.05
N MET A 344 2.74 -12.17 -3.33
CA MET A 344 1.38 -12.20 -2.81
C MET A 344 0.35 -12.21 -3.95
N PHE A 345 0.56 -11.36 -4.96
CA PHE A 345 -0.27 -11.31 -6.16
C PHE A 345 -0.36 -12.69 -6.82
N TYR A 346 0.80 -13.29 -7.11
CA TYR A 346 0.81 -14.57 -7.80
C TYR A 346 0.23 -15.71 -6.96
N ALA A 347 0.51 -15.73 -5.64
CA ALA A 347 -0.05 -16.72 -4.74
C ALA A 347 -1.58 -16.68 -4.66
N LEU A 348 -2.19 -15.49 -4.72
CA LEU A 348 -3.66 -15.34 -4.74
C LEU A 348 -4.30 -15.80 -6.04
N LEU A 349 -3.59 -15.73 -7.18
CA LEU A 349 -4.12 -16.07 -8.48
C LEU A 349 -3.85 -17.51 -8.87
N LEU A 350 -2.75 -18.09 -8.42
CA LEU A 350 -2.34 -19.45 -8.78
C LEU A 350 -3.43 -20.51 -8.57
N PRO A 351 -4.24 -20.49 -7.50
CA PRO A 351 -5.35 -21.44 -7.33
C PRO A 351 -6.39 -21.42 -8.45
N LEU A 352 -6.52 -20.32 -9.19
CA LEU A 352 -7.46 -20.19 -10.30
C LEU A 352 -7.07 -21.04 -11.54
N THR A 353 -5.86 -21.60 -11.54
CA THR A 353 -5.40 -22.54 -12.57
C THR A 353 -5.72 -24.00 -12.26
N CYS A 354 -6.10 -24.30 -11.01
CA CYS A 354 -6.24 -25.68 -10.51
C CYS A 354 -7.67 -26.23 -10.59
N SER A 355 -8.63 -25.46 -11.15
CA SER A 355 -10.01 -25.93 -11.33
C SER A 355 -10.19 -26.70 -12.65
N ASP A 356 -11.29 -27.43 -12.78
CA ASP A 356 -11.68 -28.10 -14.04
C ASP A 356 -11.86 -27.09 -15.20
N LYS A 357 -12.09 -25.83 -14.85
CA LYS A 357 -12.20 -24.69 -15.77
C LYS A 357 -11.26 -23.58 -15.31
N PRO A 358 -9.97 -23.67 -15.63
CA PRO A 358 -9.00 -22.66 -15.20
C PRO A 358 -9.32 -21.29 -15.82
N LEU A 359 -9.03 -20.22 -15.09
CA LEU A 359 -9.23 -18.85 -15.56
C LEU A 359 -8.05 -18.33 -16.39
N PHE A 360 -6.87 -18.89 -16.18
CA PHE A 360 -5.70 -18.62 -17.02
C PHE A 360 -4.83 -19.86 -17.12
N SER A 361 -4.01 -19.94 -18.15
CA SER A 361 -3.04 -21.02 -18.36
C SER A 361 -1.62 -20.53 -18.09
N ILE A 362 -0.74 -21.46 -17.72
CA ILE A 362 0.69 -21.23 -17.47
C ILE A 362 1.47 -22.14 -18.41
N ASP A 363 2.48 -21.62 -19.11
CA ASP A 363 3.27 -22.38 -20.10
C ASP A 363 4.17 -23.45 -19.45
N SER A 364 4.79 -23.16 -18.31
CA SER A 364 5.68 -24.09 -17.61
C SER A 364 5.87 -23.72 -16.15
N LEU A 365 5.55 -24.66 -15.27
CA LEU A 365 5.84 -24.55 -13.81
C LEU A 365 7.32 -24.74 -13.47
N GLN A 366 8.18 -25.14 -14.43
CA GLN A 366 9.63 -25.34 -14.22
C GLN A 366 10.43 -24.04 -14.32
N LYS A 367 9.85 -22.98 -14.88
CA LYS A 367 10.47 -21.65 -14.91
C LYS A 367 10.34 -20.95 -13.57
N ASN A 368 11.25 -19.99 -13.33
CA ASN A 368 11.01 -19.01 -12.26
C ASN A 368 9.62 -18.39 -12.45
N TRP A 369 8.85 -18.30 -11.40
CA TRP A 369 7.43 -17.91 -11.48
C TRP A 369 7.21 -16.56 -12.21
N TRP A 370 8.09 -15.59 -12.08
CA TRP A 370 7.97 -14.28 -12.76
C TRP A 370 8.28 -14.32 -14.27
N GLU A 371 8.93 -15.42 -14.76
CA GLU A 371 9.23 -15.65 -16.19
C GLU A 371 8.20 -16.56 -16.87
N GLN A 372 7.28 -17.13 -16.09
CA GLN A 372 6.20 -17.95 -16.63
C GLN A 372 5.32 -17.13 -17.55
N GLN A 373 4.91 -17.71 -18.67
CA GLN A 373 3.98 -17.09 -19.60
C GLN A 373 2.56 -17.45 -19.19
N VAL A 374 1.70 -16.46 -19.09
CA VAL A 374 0.29 -16.61 -18.73
C VAL A 374 -0.61 -16.12 -19.87
N CYS A 375 -1.74 -16.77 -20.03
CA CYS A 375 -2.74 -16.41 -21.02
C CYS A 375 -4.14 -16.62 -20.46
N ILE A 376 -5.04 -15.66 -20.70
CA ILE A 376 -6.44 -15.75 -20.28
C ILE A 376 -7.16 -16.88 -21.01
N THR A 377 -8.15 -17.51 -20.37
CA THR A 377 -9.02 -18.51 -20.99
C THR A 377 -10.37 -17.93 -21.40
N GLU A 378 -11.09 -18.62 -22.28
CA GLU A 378 -12.48 -18.26 -22.64
C GLU A 378 -13.41 -18.27 -21.42
N HIS A 379 -13.16 -19.18 -20.46
CA HIS A 379 -13.93 -19.23 -19.22
C HIS A 379 -13.74 -17.98 -18.35
N ALA A 380 -12.51 -17.47 -18.26
CA ALA A 380 -12.24 -16.22 -17.56
C ALA A 380 -12.95 -15.03 -18.19
N GLN A 381 -13.00 -14.96 -19.52
CA GLN A 381 -13.74 -13.92 -20.23
C GLN A 381 -15.25 -14.00 -19.91
N ALA A 382 -15.82 -15.20 -19.97
CA ALA A 382 -17.23 -15.41 -19.59
C ALA A 382 -17.50 -15.09 -18.09
N CYS A 383 -16.52 -15.33 -17.24
CA CYS A 383 -16.59 -14.96 -15.81
C CYS A 383 -16.58 -13.44 -15.62
N LEU A 384 -15.68 -12.72 -16.30
CA LEU A 384 -15.60 -11.25 -16.27
C LEU A 384 -16.91 -10.60 -16.78
N GLU A 385 -17.56 -11.22 -17.75
CA GLU A 385 -18.86 -10.78 -18.29
C GLU A 385 -20.05 -11.16 -17.38
N GLY A 386 -19.81 -11.88 -16.27
CA GLY A 386 -20.85 -12.35 -15.35
C GLY A 386 -21.71 -13.51 -15.89
N SER A 387 -21.39 -14.06 -17.06
CA SER A 387 -22.17 -15.13 -17.71
C SER A 387 -21.89 -16.53 -17.13
N GLN A 388 -20.71 -16.73 -16.54
CA GLN A 388 -20.29 -17.97 -15.89
C GLN A 388 -19.54 -17.65 -14.57
N PRO A 389 -20.26 -17.33 -13.48
CA PRO A 389 -19.63 -17.02 -12.21
C PRO A 389 -18.90 -18.24 -11.61
N ILE A 390 -17.87 -17.95 -10.82
CA ILE A 390 -17.13 -18.98 -10.09
C ILE A 390 -17.48 -18.98 -8.59
N THR A 391 -17.30 -20.13 -7.97
CA THR A 391 -17.32 -20.26 -6.52
C THR A 391 -15.92 -20.64 -6.01
N GLN A 392 -15.54 -20.11 -4.85
CA GLN A 392 -14.21 -20.27 -4.30
C GLN A 392 -14.27 -20.45 -2.78
N ASN A 393 -13.22 -21.07 -2.23
CA ASN A 393 -13.00 -21.15 -0.78
C ASN A 393 -11.70 -20.43 -0.43
N TYR A 394 -11.78 -19.30 0.26
CA TYR A 394 -10.63 -18.53 0.70
C TYR A 394 -10.98 -17.63 1.90
N TRP A 395 -9.99 -16.92 2.42
CA TRP A 395 -10.17 -16.03 3.56
C TRP A 395 -9.99 -14.56 3.17
N VAL A 396 -10.84 -13.72 3.76
CA VAL A 396 -10.74 -12.26 3.73
C VAL A 396 -10.72 -11.79 5.19
N GLY A 397 -9.54 -11.63 5.76
CA GLY A 397 -9.41 -11.32 7.18
C GLY A 397 -10.01 -12.40 8.09
N GLY A 398 -10.93 -12.02 8.98
CA GLY A 398 -11.67 -12.95 9.83
C GLY A 398 -12.78 -13.73 9.11
N MET A 399 -13.11 -13.33 7.87
CA MET A 399 -14.22 -13.89 7.10
C MET A 399 -13.76 -15.05 6.23
N GLN A 400 -14.44 -16.19 6.33
CA GLN A 400 -14.24 -17.30 5.41
C GLN A 400 -15.29 -17.26 4.29
N VAL A 401 -14.85 -17.06 3.06
CA VAL A 401 -15.67 -17.22 1.86
C VAL A 401 -15.81 -18.71 1.59
N ARG A 402 -17.04 -19.20 1.47
CA ARG A 402 -17.39 -20.61 1.18
C ARG A 402 -18.59 -20.65 0.25
N GLU A 403 -18.68 -21.71 -0.53
CA GLU A 403 -19.83 -21.97 -1.38
C GLU A 403 -21.16 -21.98 -0.61
N SER A 404 -21.16 -22.54 0.61
CA SER A 404 -22.35 -22.65 1.47
C SER A 404 -22.71 -21.41 2.28
N ASN A 405 -21.83 -20.40 2.33
CA ASN A 405 -22.04 -19.18 3.11
C ASN A 405 -21.30 -18.04 2.43
N LEU A 406 -21.93 -17.45 1.44
CA LEU A 406 -21.30 -16.50 0.53
C LEU A 406 -21.73 -15.06 0.82
N TRP A 407 -20.83 -14.28 1.38
CA TRP A 407 -20.93 -12.83 1.36
C TRP A 407 -20.47 -12.33 0.00
N VAL A 408 -21.32 -11.64 -0.72
CA VAL A 408 -21.04 -11.06 -2.04
C VAL A 408 -21.12 -9.56 -2.00
N TRP A 409 -20.32 -8.91 -2.80
CA TRP A 409 -20.24 -7.46 -2.88
C TRP A 409 -20.25 -6.98 -4.34
N ASP A 410 -20.97 -5.89 -4.60
CA ASP A 410 -20.71 -5.05 -5.74
C ASP A 410 -19.54 -4.12 -5.39
N HIS A 411 -18.40 -4.32 -5.99
CA HIS A 411 -17.13 -3.66 -5.65
C HIS A 411 -17.21 -2.13 -5.64
N ASN A 412 -18.21 -1.54 -6.25
CA ASN A 412 -18.41 -0.10 -6.35
C ASN A 412 -19.29 0.50 -5.24
N GLN A 413 -20.04 -0.31 -4.49
CA GLN A 413 -21.04 0.17 -3.54
C GLN A 413 -20.94 -0.49 -2.16
N LEU A 414 -20.67 0.32 -1.11
CA LEU A 414 -20.65 -0.16 0.29
C LEU A 414 -21.98 -0.76 0.76
N SER A 415 -23.10 -0.34 0.15
CA SER A 415 -24.46 -0.75 0.53
C SER A 415 -24.94 -2.04 -0.12
N SER A 416 -24.18 -2.61 -1.04
CA SER A 416 -24.60 -3.75 -1.85
C SER A 416 -24.05 -5.09 -1.39
N LEU A 417 -23.62 -5.17 -0.11
CA LEU A 417 -23.29 -6.44 0.50
C LEU A 417 -24.56 -7.27 0.70
N SER A 418 -24.58 -8.45 0.17
CA SER A 418 -25.66 -9.40 0.36
C SER A 418 -25.10 -10.77 0.76
N HIS A 419 -25.91 -11.53 1.49
CA HIS A 419 -25.65 -12.92 1.79
C HIS A 419 -26.40 -13.76 0.75
N LYS A 420 -25.68 -14.58 -0.01
CA LYS A 420 -26.26 -15.56 -0.93
C LYS A 420 -26.13 -16.95 -0.32
N GLU A 421 -27.24 -17.65 -0.28
CA GLU A 421 -27.27 -19.10 -0.12
C GLU A 421 -27.45 -19.70 -1.51
N TRP A 422 -26.56 -20.58 -1.91
CA TRP A 422 -26.62 -21.29 -3.19
C TRP A 422 -27.31 -22.64 -3.02
#